data_8eb49a29cde20b7a5614c412db0a601e
#
_entry.id   8eb49a29cde20b7a5614c412db0a601e
#
_cell.length_a   1.000
_cell.length_b   1.000
_cell.length_c   1.000
_cell.angle_alpha   90.00
_cell.angle_beta   90.00
_cell.angle_gamma   90.00
#
_symmetry.space_group_name_H-M   'P 1'
#
loop_
_entity.id
_entity.type
_entity.pdbx_description
1 polymer ?
#
loop_
_entity_poly.entity_id
_entity_poly.type
_entity_poly.pdbx_seq_one_letter_code
_entity_poly.pdbx_strand_id
1 'polypeptide(L)'
;MVRAVLLGGVVPLSDWNDLIPARGLVRRLWGRVEGTAEKSKFLLPHQLCAAALLLLTDEKHKEMRELISLFSQSIEDTLYLMGASPAAGPMRHLAQQLKGTPCEDHPELINRFLLSGFDYVYDRSGGLLLIHPGLAEPEKLMGITHAEMDPQSLNSASASLGDLESPLYERLVCLLDDVTRPEISSEDAVEDLIILAKQDVSLKDMTEVLSSMLICRPTPEMITALMDLSVRIPRWINLSTSRVQ
;
A
#
# COMPACT_ATOMS: atom_id res chain seq x y z
N MET A 1 5.26 -2.18 -15.84
CA MET A 1 6.42 -2.25 -16.77
C MET A 1 6.22 -3.29 -17.88
N VAL A 2 6.01 -4.58 -17.59
CA VAL A 2 5.82 -5.66 -18.60
C VAL A 2 4.79 -5.27 -19.65
N ARG A 3 3.57 -4.90 -19.21
CA ARG A 3 2.48 -4.47 -20.12
C ARG A 3 2.89 -3.29 -21.01
N ALA A 4 3.65 -2.32 -20.46
CA ALA A 4 4.13 -1.18 -21.23
C ALA A 4 5.12 -1.58 -22.34
N VAL A 5 6.04 -2.50 -22.04
CA VAL A 5 6.99 -3.01 -23.04
C VAL A 5 6.27 -3.79 -24.13
N LEU A 6 5.34 -4.69 -23.75
CA LEU A 6 4.58 -5.51 -24.70
C LEU A 6 3.66 -4.69 -25.62
N LEU A 7 3.15 -3.57 -25.15
CA LEU A 7 2.28 -2.65 -25.91
C LEU A 7 3.05 -1.52 -26.61
N GLY A 8 4.37 -1.64 -26.77
CA GLY A 8 5.17 -0.64 -27.49
C GLY A 8 5.27 0.71 -26.80
N GLY A 9 5.13 0.73 -25.49
CA GLY A 9 5.33 1.93 -24.67
C GLY A 9 4.05 2.71 -24.34
N VAL A 10 2.87 2.31 -24.81
CA VAL A 10 1.60 2.99 -24.53
C VAL A 10 0.64 2.04 -23.82
N VAL A 11 0.26 2.35 -22.59
CA VAL A 11 -0.68 1.55 -21.79
C VAL A 11 -1.91 2.41 -21.48
N PRO A 12 -3.10 2.04 -21.96
CA PRO A 12 -4.33 2.64 -21.45
C PRO A 12 -4.48 2.36 -19.96
N LEU A 13 -4.91 3.35 -19.20
CA LEU A 13 -5.18 3.24 -17.77
C LEU A 13 -6.69 3.26 -17.59
N SER A 14 -7.27 2.11 -17.28
CA SER A 14 -8.72 1.94 -17.25
C SER A 14 -9.31 2.17 -15.86
N ASP A 15 -8.52 1.92 -14.81
CA ASP A 15 -8.96 1.95 -13.42
C ASP A 15 -7.81 2.34 -12.47
N TRP A 16 -8.09 2.33 -11.17
CA TRP A 16 -7.12 2.61 -10.12
C TRP A 16 -5.99 1.59 -10.06
N ASN A 17 -6.27 0.31 -10.35
CA ASN A 17 -5.27 -0.75 -10.35
C ASN A 17 -4.21 -0.54 -11.43
N ASP A 18 -4.59 0.08 -12.55
CA ASP A 18 -3.64 0.53 -13.59
C ASP A 18 -2.90 1.82 -13.17
N LEU A 19 -3.59 2.74 -12.50
CA LEU A 19 -3.07 4.08 -12.20
C LEU A 19 -2.00 4.07 -11.10
N ILE A 20 -2.15 3.25 -10.07
CA ILE A 20 -1.19 3.16 -8.95
C ILE A 20 0.20 2.70 -9.43
N PRO A 21 0.34 1.57 -10.16
CA PRO A 21 1.62 1.17 -10.73
C PRO A 21 2.19 2.20 -11.70
N ALA A 22 1.34 2.84 -12.52
CA ALA A 22 1.78 3.87 -13.46
C ALA A 22 2.38 5.08 -12.73
N ARG A 23 1.78 5.54 -11.62
CA ARG A 23 2.32 6.60 -10.77
C ARG A 23 3.67 6.21 -10.15
N GLY A 24 3.82 4.97 -9.71
CA GLY A 24 5.10 4.44 -9.23
C GLY A 24 6.20 4.50 -10.29
N LEU A 25 5.87 4.18 -11.54
CA LEU A 25 6.81 4.31 -12.67
C LEU A 25 7.15 5.76 -12.99
N VAL A 26 6.17 6.68 -12.93
CA VAL A 26 6.38 8.12 -13.12
C VAL A 26 7.31 8.69 -12.04
N ARG A 27 7.10 8.33 -10.77
CA ARG A 27 7.99 8.74 -9.66
C ARG A 27 9.44 8.29 -9.88
N ARG A 28 9.63 7.13 -10.53
CA ARG A 28 10.96 6.59 -10.89
C ARG A 28 11.51 7.12 -12.23
N LEU A 29 10.85 8.09 -12.84
CA LEU A 29 11.22 8.70 -14.13
C LEU A 29 11.23 7.72 -15.32
N TRP A 30 10.46 6.60 -15.22
CA TRP A 30 10.35 5.63 -16.31
C TRP A 30 9.37 6.05 -17.39
N GLY A 31 8.52 7.05 -17.13
CA GLY A 31 7.53 7.50 -18.09
C GLY A 31 6.67 8.62 -17.55
N ARG A 32 5.56 8.86 -18.22
CA ARG A 32 4.57 9.87 -17.82
C ARG A 32 3.14 9.37 -18.03
N VAL A 33 2.21 9.94 -17.27
CA VAL A 33 0.78 9.75 -17.48
C VAL A 33 0.24 10.96 -18.26
N GLU A 34 -0.52 10.69 -19.29
CA GLU A 34 -1.22 11.69 -20.10
C GLU A 34 -2.71 11.38 -20.17
N GLY A 35 -3.52 12.42 -20.31
CA GLY A 35 -4.97 12.34 -20.50
C GLY A 35 -5.76 12.92 -19.34
N THR A 36 -7.07 12.70 -19.39
CA THR A 36 -8.05 13.11 -18.37
C THR A 36 -8.39 11.91 -17.46
N ALA A 37 -9.14 12.16 -16.37
CA ALA A 37 -9.57 11.11 -15.44
C ALA A 37 -10.28 9.92 -16.14
N GLU A 38 -11.00 10.19 -17.24
CA GLU A 38 -11.76 9.16 -17.97
C GLU A 38 -10.96 8.46 -19.08
N LYS A 39 -9.86 9.05 -19.55
CA LYS A 39 -9.05 8.56 -20.70
C LYS A 39 -7.58 8.86 -20.45
N SER A 40 -7.01 8.25 -19.44
CA SER A 40 -5.58 8.36 -19.17
C SER A 40 -4.79 7.20 -19.79
N LYS A 41 -3.52 7.48 -20.08
CA LYS A 41 -2.57 6.49 -20.58
C LYS A 41 -1.20 6.72 -19.97
N PHE A 42 -0.48 5.63 -19.68
CA PHE A 42 0.93 5.68 -19.33
C PHE A 42 1.78 5.59 -20.59
N LEU A 43 2.76 6.46 -20.70
CA LEU A 43 3.72 6.48 -21.81
C LEU A 43 5.11 6.14 -21.30
N LEU A 44 5.66 5.01 -21.79
CA LEU A 44 7.06 4.62 -21.61
C LEU A 44 7.84 5.13 -22.83
N PRO A 45 8.86 5.99 -22.67
CA PRO A 45 9.68 6.44 -23.78
C PRO A 45 10.29 5.25 -24.54
N HIS A 46 10.29 5.31 -25.86
CA HIS A 46 10.80 4.21 -26.71
C HIS A 46 12.25 3.85 -26.38
N GLN A 47 13.06 4.85 -26.02
CA GLN A 47 14.47 4.64 -25.62
C GLN A 47 14.60 3.78 -24.36
N LEU A 48 13.59 3.82 -23.48
CA LEU A 48 13.56 3.01 -22.26
C LEU A 48 12.94 1.64 -22.46
N CYS A 49 12.21 1.39 -23.57
CA CYS A 49 11.61 0.08 -23.83
C CYS A 49 12.65 -1.02 -23.94
N ALA A 50 13.76 -0.78 -24.65
CA ALA A 50 14.85 -1.75 -24.79
C ALA A 50 15.52 -2.05 -23.46
N ALA A 51 15.84 -1.00 -22.68
CA ALA A 51 16.41 -1.16 -21.35
C ALA A 51 15.45 -1.90 -20.41
N ALA A 52 14.17 -1.57 -20.44
CA ALA A 52 13.15 -2.24 -19.65
C ALA A 52 13.01 -3.72 -20.04
N LEU A 53 13.06 -4.03 -21.34
CA LEU A 53 13.04 -5.41 -21.82
C LEU A 53 14.24 -6.22 -21.30
N LEU A 54 15.45 -5.67 -21.41
CA LEU A 54 16.65 -6.32 -20.87
C LEU A 54 16.52 -6.58 -19.37
N LEU A 55 16.11 -5.58 -18.59
CA LEU A 55 15.89 -5.74 -17.13
C LEU A 55 14.84 -6.81 -16.81
N LEU A 56 13.83 -6.97 -17.65
CA LEU A 56 12.76 -7.95 -17.43
C LEU A 56 13.15 -9.38 -17.85
N THR A 57 14.03 -9.53 -18.83
CA THR A 57 14.40 -10.83 -19.41
C THR A 57 15.74 -11.37 -18.94
N ASP A 58 16.60 -10.54 -18.37
CA ASP A 58 17.91 -10.96 -17.88
C ASP A 58 17.79 -11.77 -16.59
N GLU A 59 18.19 -13.05 -16.66
CA GLU A 59 18.17 -13.97 -15.51
C GLU A 59 19.03 -13.48 -14.35
N LYS A 60 20.12 -12.75 -14.62
CA LYS A 60 20.98 -12.17 -13.56
C LYS A 60 20.22 -11.15 -12.68
N HIS A 61 19.20 -10.52 -13.22
CA HIS A 61 18.36 -9.58 -12.48
C HIS A 61 17.10 -10.23 -11.88
N LYS A 62 16.85 -11.50 -12.16
CA LYS A 62 15.63 -12.18 -11.68
C LYS A 62 15.60 -12.27 -10.15
N GLU A 63 16.67 -12.78 -9.55
CA GLU A 63 16.80 -12.90 -8.09
C GLU A 63 16.67 -11.55 -7.40
N MET A 64 17.27 -10.51 -7.99
CA MET A 64 17.15 -9.14 -7.47
C MET A 64 15.72 -8.60 -7.55
N ARG A 65 15.01 -8.88 -8.65
CA ARG A 65 13.59 -8.48 -8.78
C ARG A 65 12.72 -9.18 -7.76
N GLU A 66 12.93 -10.48 -7.56
CA GLU A 66 12.20 -11.27 -6.55
C GLU A 66 12.47 -10.74 -5.13
N LEU A 67 13.73 -10.47 -4.80
CA LEU A 67 14.13 -9.87 -3.53
C LEU A 67 13.44 -8.51 -3.30
N ILE A 68 13.48 -7.62 -4.29
CA ILE A 68 12.85 -6.29 -4.20
C ILE A 68 11.33 -6.42 -4.09
N SER A 69 10.71 -7.36 -4.78
CA SER A 69 9.27 -7.60 -4.70
C SER A 69 8.86 -8.08 -3.32
N LEU A 70 9.55 -9.07 -2.77
CA LEU A 70 9.31 -9.58 -1.42
C LEU A 70 9.51 -8.49 -0.36
N PHE A 71 10.53 -7.66 -0.56
CA PHE A 71 10.82 -6.57 0.36
C PHE A 71 9.77 -5.46 0.28
N SER A 72 9.29 -5.12 -0.92
CA SER A 72 8.17 -4.18 -1.09
C SER A 72 6.92 -4.68 -0.37
N GLN A 73 6.56 -5.95 -0.59
CA GLN A 73 5.42 -6.57 0.07
C GLN A 73 5.54 -6.52 1.59
N SER A 74 6.73 -6.85 2.12
CA SER A 74 6.97 -6.79 3.57
C SER A 74 6.80 -5.39 4.17
N ILE A 75 7.19 -4.33 3.43
CA ILE A 75 6.93 -2.95 3.87
C ILE A 75 5.43 -2.63 3.79
N GLU A 76 4.77 -2.98 2.70
CA GLU A 76 3.32 -2.77 2.53
C GLU A 76 2.53 -3.45 3.65
N ASP A 77 2.83 -4.71 3.96
CA ASP A 77 2.22 -5.45 5.06
C ASP A 77 2.46 -4.76 6.42
N THR A 78 3.70 -4.26 6.63
CA THR A 78 4.03 -3.50 7.84
C THR A 78 3.19 -2.22 7.95
N LEU A 79 3.11 -1.47 6.85
CA LEU A 79 2.34 -0.23 6.81
C LEU A 79 0.85 -0.49 6.97
N TYR A 80 0.33 -1.55 6.36
CA TYR A 80 -1.06 -1.96 6.57
C TYR A 80 -1.36 -2.29 8.04
N LEU A 81 -0.43 -2.98 8.74
CA LEU A 81 -0.60 -3.33 10.15
C LEU A 81 -0.44 -2.13 11.09
N MET A 82 0.55 -1.28 10.85
CA MET A 82 1.00 -0.26 11.80
C MET A 82 0.62 1.17 11.41
N GLY A 83 0.17 1.41 10.17
CA GLY A 83 -0.09 2.72 9.60
C GLY A 83 1.17 3.52 9.26
N ALA A 84 2.22 3.36 10.05
CA ALA A 84 3.51 4.01 9.86
C ALA A 84 4.66 3.17 10.43
N SER A 85 5.86 3.29 9.83
CA SER A 85 7.07 2.59 10.28
C SER A 85 8.32 3.44 10.05
N PRO A 86 9.28 3.49 11.03
CA PRO A 86 10.57 4.11 10.80
C PRO A 86 11.30 3.45 9.63
N ALA A 87 11.78 4.24 8.68
CA ALA A 87 12.50 3.74 7.51
C ALA A 87 13.83 3.04 7.87
N ALA A 88 14.40 3.34 9.02
CA ALA A 88 15.69 2.81 9.45
C ALA A 88 15.71 1.27 9.54
N GLY A 89 14.64 0.64 10.01
CA GLY A 89 14.51 -0.82 10.08
C GLY A 89 14.55 -1.46 8.69
N PRO A 90 13.61 -1.15 7.81
CA PRO A 90 13.63 -1.57 6.41
C PRO A 90 14.96 -1.30 5.70
N MET A 91 15.55 -0.13 5.88
CA MET A 91 16.85 0.21 5.28
C MET A 91 17.96 -0.74 5.70
N ARG A 92 18.08 -1.03 7.00
CA ARG A 92 19.08 -1.98 7.52
C ARG A 92 18.86 -3.39 6.98
N HIS A 93 17.61 -3.82 6.96
CA HIS A 93 17.25 -5.15 6.44
C HIS A 93 17.61 -5.29 4.97
N LEU A 94 17.21 -4.34 4.13
CA LEU A 94 17.55 -4.36 2.69
C LEU A 94 19.07 -4.30 2.47
N ALA A 95 19.78 -3.48 3.23
CA ALA A 95 21.24 -3.43 3.15
C ALA A 95 21.91 -4.78 3.48
N GLN A 96 21.35 -5.54 4.43
CA GLN A 96 21.84 -6.88 4.74
C GLN A 96 21.58 -7.88 3.61
N GLN A 97 20.39 -7.82 3.00
CA GLN A 97 20.02 -8.70 1.89
C GLN A 97 20.79 -8.42 0.60
N LEU A 98 21.25 -7.18 0.42
CA LEU A 98 22.05 -6.77 -0.75
C LEU A 98 23.53 -7.12 -0.64
N LYS A 99 24.01 -7.65 0.51
CA LYS A 99 25.40 -8.10 0.65
C LYS A 99 25.74 -9.19 -0.35
N GLY A 100 26.88 -9.05 -1.00
CA GLY A 100 27.35 -9.96 -2.06
C GLY A 100 26.65 -9.73 -3.42
N THR A 101 25.75 -8.76 -3.54
CA THR A 101 25.15 -8.38 -4.82
C THR A 101 25.86 -7.14 -5.42
N PRO A 102 25.69 -6.85 -6.72
CA PRO A 102 26.21 -5.63 -7.33
C PRO A 102 25.68 -4.32 -6.71
N CYS A 103 24.66 -4.38 -5.88
CA CYS A 103 24.07 -3.23 -5.21
C CYS A 103 24.66 -2.96 -3.81
N GLU A 104 25.56 -3.81 -3.30
CA GLU A 104 26.16 -3.65 -1.97
C GLU A 104 26.89 -2.31 -1.82
N ASP A 105 27.60 -1.90 -2.86
CA ASP A 105 28.38 -0.65 -2.87
C ASP A 105 27.57 0.60 -3.20
N HIS A 106 26.23 0.45 -3.32
CA HIS A 106 25.31 1.51 -3.74
C HIS A 106 24.19 1.77 -2.72
N PRO A 107 24.51 2.22 -1.48
CA PRO A 107 23.50 2.45 -0.44
C PRO A 107 22.48 3.53 -0.83
N GLU A 108 22.82 4.44 -1.73
CA GLU A 108 21.90 5.44 -2.28
C GLU A 108 20.72 4.81 -3.03
N LEU A 109 20.85 3.59 -3.56
CA LEU A 109 19.76 2.88 -4.23
C LEU A 109 18.66 2.47 -3.24
N ILE A 110 19.03 2.14 -1.98
CA ILE A 110 18.09 1.81 -0.93
C ILE A 110 17.19 3.03 -0.63
N ASN A 111 17.83 4.20 -0.43
CA ASN A 111 17.08 5.43 -0.19
C ASN A 111 16.17 5.78 -1.37
N ARG A 112 16.68 5.68 -2.61
CA ARG A 112 15.86 5.89 -3.80
C ARG A 112 14.69 4.94 -3.88
N PHE A 113 14.90 3.67 -3.59
CA PHE A 113 13.84 2.68 -3.59
C PHE A 113 12.73 3.07 -2.61
N LEU A 114 13.07 3.36 -1.35
CA LEU A 114 12.09 3.74 -0.33
C LEU A 114 11.35 5.04 -0.68
N LEU A 115 12.09 6.10 -0.99
CA LEU A 115 11.50 7.42 -1.29
C LEU A 115 10.71 7.48 -2.59
N SER A 116 10.98 6.57 -3.54
CA SER A 116 10.24 6.50 -4.80
C SER A 116 9.07 5.50 -4.76
N GLY A 117 9.11 4.54 -3.84
CA GLY A 117 8.14 3.46 -3.75
C GLY A 117 7.04 3.68 -2.74
N PHE A 118 7.31 4.43 -1.68
CA PHE A 118 6.42 4.59 -0.54
C PHE A 118 6.16 6.04 -0.22
N ASP A 119 5.01 6.32 0.39
CA ASP A 119 4.72 7.64 0.95
C ASP A 119 5.47 7.79 2.28
N TYR A 120 5.90 9.01 2.59
CA TYR A 120 6.71 9.26 3.78
C TYR A 120 6.50 10.66 4.34
N VAL A 121 6.81 10.79 5.62
CA VAL A 121 6.92 12.08 6.33
C VAL A 121 8.19 12.10 7.18
N TYR A 122 8.61 13.28 7.62
CA TYR A 122 9.65 13.38 8.64
C TYR A 122 9.00 13.52 10.01
N ASP A 123 9.44 12.69 10.95
CA ASP A 123 8.98 12.80 12.34
C ASP A 123 9.54 14.07 13.01
N ARG A 124 9.14 14.31 14.27
CA ARG A 124 9.61 15.49 15.03
C ARG A 124 11.11 15.46 15.36
N SER A 125 11.75 14.30 15.29
CA SER A 125 13.20 14.13 15.49
C SER A 125 13.99 14.29 14.20
N GLY A 126 13.32 14.44 13.05
CA GLY A 126 13.92 14.48 11.72
C GLY A 126 14.14 13.08 11.13
N GLY A 127 13.65 12.02 11.78
CA GLY A 127 13.66 10.66 11.26
C GLY A 127 12.69 10.48 10.10
N LEU A 128 13.04 9.63 9.14
CA LEU A 128 12.15 9.27 8.03
C LEU A 128 11.15 8.23 8.49
N LEU A 129 9.87 8.53 8.37
CA LEU A 129 8.74 7.66 8.67
C LEU A 129 8.02 7.30 7.37
N LEU A 130 7.99 6.04 7.01
CA LEU A 130 7.15 5.53 5.93
C LEU A 130 5.71 5.47 6.44
N ILE A 131 4.75 5.81 5.59
CA ILE A 131 3.34 5.88 5.96
C ILE A 131 2.48 5.07 4.97
N HIS A 132 1.39 4.51 5.49
CA HIS A 132 0.37 3.87 4.66
C HIS A 132 -0.31 4.93 3.76
N PRO A 133 -0.51 4.67 2.45
CA PRO A 133 -1.09 5.66 1.54
C PRO A 133 -2.52 6.09 1.90
N GLY A 134 -3.26 5.25 2.61
CA GLY A 134 -4.59 5.58 3.13
C GLY A 134 -4.59 6.34 4.47
N LEU A 135 -3.42 6.67 5.05
CA LEU A 135 -3.35 7.42 6.31
C LEU A 135 -3.63 8.90 6.08
N ALA A 136 -4.81 9.36 6.51
CA ALA A 136 -5.27 10.73 6.28
C ALA A 136 -4.54 11.78 7.16
N GLU A 137 -4.18 11.40 8.39
CA GLU A 137 -3.61 12.30 9.40
C GLU A 137 -2.30 11.73 9.98
N PRO A 138 -1.19 11.78 9.22
CA PRO A 138 0.10 11.26 9.67
C PRO A 138 0.59 11.86 10.99
N GLU A 139 0.16 13.08 11.30
CA GLU A 139 0.53 13.81 12.53
C GLU A 139 0.12 13.06 13.80
N LYS A 140 -0.95 12.26 13.74
CA LYS A 140 -1.41 11.44 14.87
C LYS A 140 -0.43 10.31 15.22
N LEU A 141 0.35 9.84 14.26
CA LEU A 141 1.37 8.81 14.44
C LEU A 141 2.79 9.39 14.60
N MET A 142 2.97 10.71 14.33
CA MET A 142 4.24 11.38 14.53
C MET A 142 4.50 11.59 16.04
N GLY A 143 5.67 11.19 16.51
CA GLY A 143 6.07 11.31 17.91
C GLY A 143 5.60 10.16 18.80
N ILE A 144 4.99 9.14 18.23
CA ILE A 144 4.79 7.84 18.89
C ILE A 144 6.08 7.03 18.71
N THR A 145 6.51 6.32 19.75
CA THR A 145 7.63 5.39 19.62
C THR A 145 7.15 4.18 18.81
N HIS A 146 7.52 4.15 17.53
CA HIS A 146 7.22 3.01 16.68
C HIS A 146 8.18 1.86 17.02
N ALA A 147 7.63 0.67 17.27
CA ALA A 147 8.45 -0.53 17.39
C ALA A 147 9.09 -0.83 16.03
N GLU A 148 10.41 -1.06 16.03
CA GLU A 148 11.06 -1.63 14.86
C GLU A 148 10.56 -3.07 14.69
N MET A 149 9.90 -3.33 13.57
CA MET A 149 9.44 -4.69 13.27
C MET A 149 10.60 -5.50 12.68
N ASP A 150 10.90 -6.61 13.34
CA ASP A 150 11.76 -7.64 12.79
C ASP A 150 11.03 -8.33 11.61
N PRO A 151 11.69 -8.56 10.46
CA PRO A 151 11.11 -9.30 9.34
C PRO A 151 10.56 -10.68 9.68
N GLN A 152 11.13 -11.36 10.69
CA GLN A 152 10.58 -12.63 11.19
C GLN A 152 9.25 -12.45 11.93
N SER A 153 9.06 -11.30 12.57
CA SER A 153 7.78 -10.93 13.17
C SER A 153 6.73 -10.56 12.11
N LEU A 154 7.14 -10.12 10.91
CA LEU A 154 6.25 -9.83 9.79
C LEU A 154 5.64 -11.09 9.19
N ASN A 155 6.40 -12.19 9.10
CA ASN A 155 5.84 -13.48 8.65
C ASN A 155 4.78 -14.04 9.61
N SER A 156 4.87 -13.74 10.90
CA SER A 156 3.83 -14.07 11.88
C SER A 156 2.72 -13.02 11.92
N ALA A 157 2.98 -11.81 11.49
CA ALA A 157 2.01 -10.71 11.41
C ALA A 157 1.23 -10.70 10.09
N SER A 158 1.79 -11.21 8.98
CA SER A 158 1.03 -11.50 7.76
C SER A 158 -0.02 -12.60 7.98
N ALA A 159 0.23 -13.51 8.93
CA ALA A 159 -0.81 -14.41 9.42
C ALA A 159 -1.92 -13.67 10.21
N SER A 160 -1.71 -12.43 10.64
CA SER A 160 -2.71 -11.56 11.28
C SER A 160 -3.34 -10.53 10.33
N LEU A 161 -3.09 -10.61 9.02
CA LEU A 161 -3.94 -10.05 7.97
C LEU A 161 -5.32 -10.75 7.92
N GLY A 162 -5.62 -11.57 8.91
CA GLY A 162 -6.90 -12.19 9.19
C GLY A 162 -8.10 -11.22 9.26
N ASP A 163 -7.84 -9.90 9.23
CA ASP A 163 -8.88 -8.90 9.01
C ASP A 163 -9.57 -9.10 7.65
N LEU A 164 -8.78 -9.43 6.59
CA LEU A 164 -9.27 -9.64 5.22
C LEU A 164 -9.81 -11.06 4.97
N GLU A 165 -9.50 -12.02 5.84
CA GLU A 165 -10.00 -13.40 5.79
C GLU A 165 -11.03 -13.68 6.89
N SER A 166 -11.47 -12.63 7.59
CA SER A 166 -12.42 -12.80 8.69
C SER A 166 -13.83 -13.02 8.19
N PRO A 167 -14.67 -13.79 8.92
CA PRO A 167 -16.10 -13.92 8.59
C PRO A 167 -16.85 -12.59 8.55
N LEU A 168 -16.33 -11.56 9.22
CA LEU A 168 -16.88 -10.21 9.20
C LEU A 168 -16.57 -9.51 7.87
N TYR A 169 -15.37 -9.68 7.34
CA TYR A 169 -15.00 -9.20 6.01
C TYR A 169 -15.91 -9.80 4.94
N GLU A 170 -15.98 -11.14 4.90
CA GLU A 170 -16.83 -11.85 3.93
C GLU A 170 -18.32 -11.42 4.04
N ARG A 171 -18.82 -11.26 5.27
CA ARG A 171 -20.19 -10.77 5.50
C ARG A 171 -20.39 -9.36 4.94
N LEU A 172 -19.45 -8.44 5.17
CA LEU A 172 -19.54 -7.07 4.65
C LEU A 172 -19.47 -7.07 3.12
N VAL A 173 -18.54 -7.81 2.51
CA VAL A 173 -18.46 -7.96 1.05
C VAL A 173 -19.80 -8.43 0.50
N CYS A 174 -20.40 -9.50 1.07
CA CYS A 174 -21.71 -9.99 0.63
C CYS A 174 -22.85 -8.97 0.80
N LEU A 175 -22.80 -8.13 1.85
CA LEU A 175 -23.82 -7.09 2.08
C LEU A 175 -23.67 -5.91 1.12
N LEU A 176 -22.48 -5.67 0.61
CA LEU A 176 -22.15 -4.59 -0.30
C LEU A 176 -22.22 -5.01 -1.77
N ASP A 177 -22.21 -6.31 -2.03
CA ASP A 177 -22.34 -6.84 -3.38
C ASP A 177 -23.65 -6.34 -4.03
N ASP A 178 -23.58 -6.01 -5.31
CA ASP A 178 -24.68 -5.46 -6.11
C ASP A 178 -25.24 -4.07 -5.67
N VAL A 179 -24.75 -3.49 -4.58
CA VAL A 179 -25.23 -2.18 -4.07
C VAL A 179 -24.16 -1.10 -4.01
N THR A 180 -22.90 -1.46 -4.27
CA THR A 180 -21.82 -0.49 -4.49
C THR A 180 -21.98 0.20 -5.83
N ARG A 181 -21.39 1.39 -5.96
CA ARG A 181 -21.32 2.09 -7.24
C ARG A 181 -20.48 1.28 -8.23
N PRO A 182 -20.77 1.34 -9.54
CA PRO A 182 -20.07 0.53 -10.55
C PRO A 182 -18.55 0.75 -10.61
N GLU A 183 -18.06 1.86 -10.07
CA GLU A 183 -16.64 2.22 -10.05
C GLU A 183 -15.89 1.61 -8.86
N ILE A 184 -16.60 1.00 -7.91
CA ILE A 184 -16.04 0.49 -6.64
C ILE A 184 -16.47 -0.96 -6.49
N SER A 185 -15.50 -1.87 -6.32
CA SER A 185 -15.83 -3.24 -5.94
C SER A 185 -16.27 -3.33 -4.47
N SER A 186 -17.03 -4.34 -4.11
CA SER A 186 -17.44 -4.58 -2.72
C SER A 186 -16.22 -4.82 -1.82
N GLU A 187 -15.21 -5.52 -2.35
CA GLU A 187 -13.94 -5.77 -1.67
C GLU A 187 -13.19 -4.46 -1.40
N ASP A 188 -12.99 -3.60 -2.41
CA ASP A 188 -12.33 -2.30 -2.25
C ASP A 188 -13.06 -1.42 -1.21
N ALA A 189 -14.40 -1.43 -1.25
CA ALA A 189 -15.21 -0.68 -0.29
C ALA A 189 -15.00 -1.18 1.16
N VAL A 190 -14.92 -2.50 1.38
CA VAL A 190 -14.67 -3.07 2.71
C VAL A 190 -13.24 -2.78 3.17
N GLU A 191 -12.25 -2.85 2.27
CA GLU A 191 -10.86 -2.52 2.59
C GLU A 191 -10.71 -1.04 3.00
N ASP A 192 -11.36 -0.12 2.31
CA ASP A 192 -11.39 1.30 2.68
C ASP A 192 -12.03 1.50 4.06
N LEU A 193 -13.11 0.79 4.38
CA LEU A 193 -13.74 0.85 5.71
C LEU A 193 -12.84 0.28 6.81
N ILE A 194 -12.07 -0.77 6.53
CA ILE A 194 -11.06 -1.31 7.45
C ILE A 194 -9.96 -0.25 7.73
N ILE A 195 -9.47 0.41 6.69
CA ILE A 195 -8.46 1.48 6.82
C ILE A 195 -9.01 2.64 7.67
N LEU A 196 -10.26 3.03 7.49
CA LEU A 196 -10.90 4.05 8.34
C LEU A 196 -11.02 3.60 9.81
N ALA A 197 -11.38 2.33 10.05
CA ALA A 197 -11.44 1.77 11.40
C ALA A 197 -10.05 1.74 12.07
N LYS A 198 -9.00 1.39 11.32
CA LYS A 198 -7.60 1.43 11.81
C LYS A 198 -7.15 2.85 12.21
N GLN A 199 -7.68 3.88 11.58
CA GLN A 199 -7.42 5.30 11.88
C GLN A 199 -8.27 5.86 13.03
N ASP A 200 -9.11 5.06 13.67
CA ASP A 200 -10.04 5.50 14.72
C ASP A 200 -11.08 6.54 14.24
N VAL A 201 -11.49 6.43 12.97
CA VAL A 201 -12.55 7.27 12.42
C VAL A 201 -13.87 6.93 13.10
N SER A 202 -14.69 7.96 13.40
CA SER A 202 -15.95 7.74 14.10
C SER A 202 -16.93 6.89 13.25
N LEU A 203 -17.80 6.09 13.91
CA LEU A 203 -18.82 5.31 13.23
C LEU A 203 -19.73 6.18 12.35
N LYS A 204 -19.99 7.43 12.78
CA LYS A 204 -20.79 8.38 12.01
C LYS A 204 -20.10 8.70 10.68
N ASP A 205 -18.83 9.08 10.72
CA ASP A 205 -18.06 9.45 9.53
C ASP A 205 -17.86 8.23 8.61
N MET A 206 -17.57 7.04 9.19
CA MET A 206 -17.53 5.78 8.43
C MET A 206 -18.87 5.49 7.73
N THR A 207 -20.00 5.76 8.38
CA THR A 207 -21.34 5.61 7.78
C THR A 207 -21.58 6.60 6.64
N GLU A 208 -21.07 7.82 6.76
CA GLU A 208 -21.13 8.82 5.69
C GLU A 208 -20.30 8.37 4.47
N VAL A 209 -19.09 7.86 4.71
CA VAL A 209 -18.24 7.28 3.65
C VAL A 209 -18.93 6.09 3.01
N LEU A 210 -19.43 5.11 3.78
CA LEU A 210 -20.18 3.98 3.25
C LEU A 210 -21.35 4.45 2.38
N SER A 211 -22.11 5.45 2.84
CA SER A 211 -23.25 5.99 2.08
C SER A 211 -22.80 6.61 0.75
N SER A 212 -21.60 7.14 0.67
CA SER A 212 -21.05 7.72 -0.56
C SER A 212 -20.61 6.65 -1.59
N MET A 213 -20.29 5.44 -1.11
CA MET A 213 -19.88 4.31 -1.95
C MET A 213 -21.06 3.54 -2.53
N LEU A 214 -22.26 3.71 -1.98
CA LEU A 214 -23.45 2.95 -2.35
C LEU A 214 -24.33 3.68 -3.37
N ILE A 215 -25.10 2.91 -4.15
CA ILE A 215 -26.19 3.40 -5.01
C ILE A 215 -27.49 3.58 -4.24
N CYS A 216 -27.60 3.04 -3.04
CA CYS A 216 -28.77 3.11 -2.17
C CYS A 216 -28.37 3.58 -0.75
N ARG A 217 -29.35 3.76 0.14
CA ARG A 217 -29.04 4.07 1.54
C ARG A 217 -28.55 2.82 2.28
N PRO A 218 -27.56 2.94 3.19
CA PRO A 218 -27.14 1.83 4.03
C PRO A 218 -28.31 1.20 4.80
N THR A 219 -28.38 -0.11 4.81
CA THR A 219 -29.39 -0.85 5.59
C THR A 219 -28.96 -0.93 7.06
N PRO A 220 -29.90 -1.18 8.00
CA PRO A 220 -29.57 -1.41 9.41
C PRO A 220 -28.56 -2.55 9.60
N GLU A 221 -28.59 -3.56 8.74
CA GLU A 221 -27.67 -4.69 8.80
C GLU A 221 -26.25 -4.29 8.41
N MET A 222 -26.09 -3.45 7.37
CA MET A 222 -24.79 -2.88 6.99
C MET A 222 -24.23 -2.01 8.12
N ILE A 223 -25.04 -1.17 8.75
CA ILE A 223 -24.63 -0.33 9.89
C ILE A 223 -24.18 -1.19 11.06
N THR A 224 -24.89 -2.29 11.36
CA THR A 224 -24.50 -3.21 12.43
C THR A 224 -23.17 -3.88 12.11
N ALA A 225 -22.97 -4.36 10.88
CA ALA A 225 -21.71 -4.96 10.46
C ALA A 225 -20.55 -3.96 10.49
N LEU A 226 -20.80 -2.70 10.10
CA LEU A 226 -19.82 -1.61 10.19
C LEU A 226 -19.45 -1.29 11.64
N MET A 227 -20.42 -1.32 12.55
CA MET A 227 -20.18 -1.15 13.99
C MET A 227 -19.30 -2.30 14.54
N ASP A 228 -19.63 -3.55 14.18
CA ASP A 228 -18.82 -4.72 14.55
C ASP A 228 -17.37 -4.59 14.02
N LEU A 229 -17.20 -4.11 12.79
CA LEU A 229 -15.90 -3.83 12.20
C LEU A 229 -15.14 -2.78 13.03
N SER A 230 -15.76 -1.65 13.31
CA SER A 230 -15.13 -0.53 14.05
C SER A 230 -14.67 -0.91 15.45
N VAL A 231 -15.30 -1.93 16.07
CA VAL A 231 -14.94 -2.41 17.40
C VAL A 231 -13.83 -3.47 17.36
N ARG A 232 -13.81 -4.32 16.35
CA ARG A 232 -12.90 -5.47 16.27
C ARG A 232 -11.57 -5.16 15.63
N ILE A 233 -11.52 -4.21 14.69
CA ILE A 233 -10.28 -3.87 13.98
C ILE A 233 -9.30 -3.16 14.93
N PRO A 234 -8.05 -3.66 15.07
CA PRO A 234 -7.03 -3.01 15.86
C PRO A 234 -6.64 -1.65 15.28
N ARG A 235 -6.63 -0.60 16.11
CA ARG A 235 -6.26 0.75 15.69
C ARG A 235 -4.75 0.91 15.61
N TRP A 236 -4.28 1.62 14.60
CA TRP A 236 -2.86 1.88 14.39
C TRP A 236 -2.18 2.53 15.61
N ILE A 237 -2.85 3.49 16.26
CA ILE A 237 -2.30 4.17 17.44
C ILE A 237 -2.07 3.20 18.61
N ASN A 238 -2.95 2.21 18.80
CA ASN A 238 -2.85 1.24 19.89
C ASN A 238 -1.73 0.22 19.64
N LEU A 239 -1.54 -0.19 18.39
CA LEU A 239 -0.50 -1.13 18.01
C LEU A 239 0.90 -0.52 18.14
N SER A 240 1.04 0.77 17.86
CA SER A 240 2.29 1.50 18.00
C SER A 240 2.71 1.66 19.47
N THR A 241 1.78 1.76 20.41
CA THR A 241 2.05 1.97 21.84
C THR A 241 2.18 0.68 22.66
N SER A 242 1.59 -0.45 22.19
CA SER A 242 1.46 -1.68 22.99
C SER A 242 2.72 -2.54 23.08
N ARG A 243 3.81 -2.22 22.39
CA ARG A 243 5.03 -3.03 22.32
C ARG A 243 6.25 -2.45 23.03
N VAL A 244 6.07 -1.49 23.92
CA VAL A 244 7.13 -0.91 24.77
C VAL A 244 7.11 -1.51 26.19
N GLN A 245 6.60 -2.73 26.36
CA GLN A 245 6.72 -3.47 27.60
C GLN A 245 7.63 -4.69 27.45
#